data_e2ef9e85ac7545396b5563f5ea4f953c
#
_entry.id   e2ef9e85ac7545396b5563f5ea4f953c
#
_cell.length_a   1.000
_cell.length_b   1.000
_cell.length_c   1.000
_cell.angle_alpha   90.00
_cell.angle_beta   90.00
_cell.angle_gamma   90.00
#
_symmetry.space_group_name_H-M   'P 1'
#
loop_
_entity.id
_entity.type
_entity.pdbx_description
1 polymer ?
#
loop_
_entity_poly.entity_id
_entity_poly.type
_entity_poly.pdbx_seq_one_letter_code
_entity_poly.pdbx_strand_id
1 'polypeptide(L)'
;MDFLFLTFIPSGQPITSAVMFSAGVVGNIMALVLLEVRRRRTSPSLYHVLVTALLMTDLLGSVSVSPVVLSAYAQGKTLVGMSANAEVCSYFGFNMTFLSLSTLAILCVMALERYLSIGHPYFYERHLSKRCGYITIALIYLACVIFCIAPFLGFGEYVQYCPGTWCFLDMSHAEVKGQVYIGFYASFILIVTSTTVVCNIAVLLLLVMMYRRRVSAHSASRSMTEEVEHLLPLATITVVFICCTLPLVLRVYVNLTGSHEERHAADLRALRLLSFHSILNPWVFIILRPSLLKILWRKLHKPQESTLMRGKTLNSAQNSTGCHLQSNTTI
;
A
#
# COMPACT_ATOMS: atom_id res chain seq x y z
N MET A 1 -27.70 9.73 26.50
CA MET A 1 -26.35 9.97 26.00
C MET A 1 -26.29 10.14 24.47
N ASP A 2 -27.35 9.76 23.77
CA ASP A 2 -27.33 9.65 22.31
C ASP A 2 -27.37 10.96 21.50
N PHE A 3 -27.94 12.02 22.09
CA PHE A 3 -28.09 13.31 21.41
C PHE A 3 -26.77 14.10 21.28
N LEU A 4 -25.83 13.93 22.20
CA LEU A 4 -24.51 14.58 22.20
C LEU A 4 -23.57 13.98 21.14
N PHE A 5 -23.78 12.70 20.77
CA PHE A 5 -23.00 11.99 19.75
C PHE A 5 -23.31 12.47 18.32
N LEU A 6 -24.55 12.93 18.09
CA LEU A 6 -25.04 13.38 16.79
C LEU A 6 -24.56 14.79 16.42
N THR A 7 -24.25 15.63 17.42
CA THR A 7 -24.00 17.09 17.23
C THR A 7 -22.57 17.52 17.55
N PHE A 8 -21.67 16.58 17.86
CA PHE A 8 -20.29 16.93 18.16
C PHE A 8 -19.55 17.35 16.89
N ILE A 9 -19.23 18.64 16.77
CA ILE A 9 -18.44 19.16 15.67
C ILE A 9 -17.02 18.58 15.78
N PRO A 10 -16.50 17.93 14.72
CA PRO A 10 -15.15 17.37 14.76
C PRO A 10 -14.13 18.48 15.09
N SER A 11 -13.48 18.42 16.23
CA SER A 11 -12.45 19.37 16.66
C SER A 11 -11.11 19.16 15.94
N GLY A 12 -11.06 18.27 14.94
CA GLY A 12 -9.87 18.00 14.13
C GLY A 12 -9.64 19.04 13.04
N GLN A 13 -8.39 19.18 12.62
CA GLN A 13 -8.06 20.08 11.52
C GLN A 13 -8.29 19.36 10.17
N PRO A 14 -9.16 19.87 9.29
CA PRO A 14 -9.41 19.26 7.97
C PRO A 14 -8.15 19.25 7.09
N ILE A 15 -7.23 20.18 7.33
CA ILE A 15 -5.95 20.28 6.62
C ILE A 15 -5.12 19.00 6.76
N THR A 16 -5.03 18.43 7.97
CA THR A 16 -4.28 17.18 8.18
C THR A 16 -4.87 16.03 7.37
N SER A 17 -6.20 15.88 7.37
CA SER A 17 -6.89 14.85 6.56
C SER A 17 -6.70 15.07 5.07
N ALA A 18 -6.74 16.31 4.59
CA ALA A 18 -6.51 16.64 3.19
C ALA A 18 -5.06 16.38 2.76
N VAL A 19 -4.08 16.69 3.59
CA VAL A 19 -2.65 16.40 3.32
C VAL A 19 -2.41 14.90 3.28
N MET A 20 -2.97 14.13 4.22
CA MET A 20 -2.86 12.67 4.24
C MET A 20 -3.49 12.03 3.00
N PHE A 21 -4.68 12.49 2.61
CA PHE A 21 -5.34 12.06 1.38
C PHE A 21 -4.48 12.33 0.15
N SER A 22 -3.99 13.56 0.01
CA SER A 22 -3.16 13.96 -1.12
C SER A 22 -1.87 13.13 -1.18
N ALA A 23 -1.21 12.92 -0.04
CA ALA A 23 0.00 12.10 0.05
C ALA A 23 -0.26 10.64 -0.33
N GLY A 24 -1.37 10.06 0.12
CA GLY A 24 -1.78 8.70 -0.23
C GLY A 24 -2.06 8.56 -1.73
N VAL A 25 -2.88 9.43 -2.30
CA VAL A 25 -3.24 9.38 -3.73
C VAL A 25 -2.01 9.60 -4.61
N VAL A 26 -1.27 10.66 -4.38
CA VAL A 26 -0.08 11.01 -5.18
C VAL A 26 0.98 9.92 -5.07
N GLY A 27 1.26 9.42 -3.85
CA GLY A 27 2.24 8.37 -3.62
C GLY A 27 1.87 7.07 -4.37
N ASN A 28 0.63 6.61 -4.25
CA ASN A 28 0.18 5.37 -4.90
C ASN A 28 0.16 5.51 -6.43
N ILE A 29 -0.31 6.63 -6.99
CA ILE A 29 -0.28 6.88 -8.44
C ILE A 29 1.18 6.91 -8.94
N MET A 30 2.08 7.62 -8.26
CA MET A 30 3.49 7.67 -8.62
C MET A 30 4.13 6.28 -8.60
N ALA A 31 3.88 5.50 -7.55
CA ALA A 31 4.40 4.14 -7.44
C ALA A 31 3.87 3.23 -8.55
N LEU A 32 2.58 3.30 -8.90
CA LEU A 32 1.97 2.56 -10.02
C LEU A 32 2.59 2.94 -11.36
N VAL A 33 2.78 4.23 -11.63
CA VAL A 33 3.43 4.71 -12.87
C VAL A 33 4.86 4.20 -12.98
N LEU A 34 5.63 4.26 -11.89
CA LEU A 34 7.01 3.76 -11.85
C LEU A 34 7.07 2.24 -12.04
N LEU A 35 6.14 1.51 -11.43
CA LEU A 35 6.03 0.07 -11.59
C LEU A 35 5.70 -0.32 -13.04
N GLU A 36 4.77 0.38 -13.69
CA GLU A 36 4.41 0.14 -15.09
C GLU A 36 5.58 0.46 -16.05
N VAL A 37 6.32 1.55 -15.80
CA VAL A 37 7.51 1.88 -16.59
C VAL A 37 8.59 0.79 -16.47
N ARG A 38 8.75 0.21 -15.29
CA ARG A 38 9.65 -0.91 -15.06
C ARG A 38 9.15 -2.19 -15.75
N ARG A 39 7.84 -2.48 -15.65
CA ARG A 39 7.20 -3.64 -16.29
C ARG A 39 7.47 -3.70 -17.80
N ARG A 40 7.48 -2.55 -18.47
CA ARG A 40 7.76 -2.47 -19.91
C ARG A 40 9.22 -2.81 -20.29
N ARG A 41 10.12 -2.80 -19.30
CA ARG A 41 11.55 -3.11 -19.49
C ARG A 41 11.94 -4.51 -19.04
N THR A 42 11.13 -5.14 -18.20
CA THR A 42 11.43 -6.44 -17.57
C THR A 42 10.20 -7.33 -17.69
N SER A 43 10.36 -8.63 -17.86
CA SER A 43 9.21 -9.55 -17.87
C SER A 43 8.44 -9.44 -16.52
N PRO A 44 7.09 -9.34 -16.56
CA PRO A 44 6.30 -9.24 -15.35
C PRO A 44 6.43 -10.52 -14.51
N SER A 45 6.83 -10.38 -13.25
CA SER A 45 6.95 -11.46 -12.26
C SER A 45 5.72 -11.51 -11.34
N LEU A 46 5.59 -12.59 -10.55
CA LEU A 46 4.56 -12.70 -9.50
C LEU A 46 4.58 -11.48 -8.56
N TYR A 47 5.78 -11.05 -8.16
CA TYR A 47 5.95 -9.86 -7.32
C TYR A 47 5.31 -8.59 -7.91
N HIS A 48 5.39 -8.38 -9.22
CA HIS A 48 4.75 -7.22 -9.86
C HIS A 48 3.22 -7.26 -9.71
N VAL A 49 2.62 -8.45 -9.82
CA VAL A 49 1.18 -8.62 -9.62
C VAL A 49 0.77 -8.26 -8.20
N LEU A 50 1.50 -8.74 -7.20
CA LEU A 50 1.24 -8.47 -5.78
C LEU A 50 1.41 -6.99 -5.42
N VAL A 51 2.51 -6.36 -5.87
CA VAL A 51 2.75 -4.92 -5.63
C VAL A 51 1.69 -4.06 -6.33
N THR A 52 1.29 -4.42 -7.55
CA THR A 52 0.20 -3.70 -8.24
C THR A 52 -1.10 -3.80 -7.46
N ALA A 53 -1.46 -5.00 -6.98
CA ALA A 53 -2.65 -5.19 -6.16
C ALA A 53 -2.59 -4.38 -4.86
N LEU A 54 -1.45 -4.37 -4.16
CA LEU A 54 -1.24 -3.57 -2.95
C LEU A 54 -1.49 -2.09 -3.21
N LEU A 55 -0.81 -1.50 -4.20
CA LEU A 55 -0.92 -0.08 -4.52
C LEU A 55 -2.33 0.30 -5.00
N MET A 56 -3.00 -0.59 -5.73
CA MET A 56 -4.40 -0.37 -6.14
C MET A 56 -5.35 -0.43 -4.95
N THR A 57 -5.14 -1.35 -4.00
CA THR A 57 -5.93 -1.43 -2.75
C THR A 57 -5.76 -0.16 -1.91
N ASP A 58 -4.52 0.29 -1.72
CA ASP A 58 -4.20 1.50 -0.94
C ASP A 58 -4.76 2.77 -1.63
N LEU A 59 -4.71 2.85 -2.95
CA LEU A 59 -5.31 3.94 -3.72
C LEU A 59 -6.84 3.94 -3.60
N LEU A 60 -7.47 2.75 -3.75
CA LEU A 60 -8.92 2.60 -3.58
C LEU A 60 -9.36 3.01 -2.18
N GLY A 61 -8.59 2.64 -1.15
CA GLY A 61 -8.81 3.07 0.23
C GLY A 61 -8.78 4.58 0.38
N SER A 62 -7.76 5.22 -0.15
CA SER A 62 -7.62 6.68 -0.09
C SER A 62 -8.81 7.38 -0.75
N VAL A 63 -9.25 6.91 -1.93
CA VAL A 63 -10.33 7.54 -2.71
C VAL A 63 -11.73 7.23 -2.13
N SER A 64 -11.94 6.07 -1.53
CA SER A 64 -13.26 5.69 -0.98
C SER A 64 -13.53 6.28 0.40
N VAL A 65 -12.51 6.42 1.24
CA VAL A 65 -12.65 6.80 2.65
C VAL A 65 -12.43 8.29 2.88
N SER A 66 -11.39 8.88 2.28
CA SER A 66 -10.99 10.27 2.58
C SER A 66 -12.02 11.32 2.18
N PRO A 67 -12.76 11.22 1.05
CA PRO A 67 -13.81 12.18 0.72
C PRO A 67 -14.95 12.20 1.75
N VAL A 68 -15.25 11.04 2.36
CA VAL A 68 -16.27 10.95 3.41
C VAL A 68 -15.85 11.75 4.64
N VAL A 69 -14.59 11.63 5.07
CA VAL A 69 -14.04 12.43 6.18
C VAL A 69 -14.04 13.92 5.84
N LEU A 70 -13.61 14.30 4.64
CA LEU A 70 -13.57 15.70 4.22
C LEU A 70 -14.99 16.30 4.14
N SER A 71 -15.98 15.54 3.66
CA SER A 71 -17.38 16.00 3.64
C SER A 71 -17.98 16.13 5.04
N ALA A 72 -17.59 15.27 6.00
CA ALA A 72 -17.98 15.42 7.41
C ALA A 72 -17.47 16.73 8.00
N TYR A 73 -16.20 17.07 7.75
CA TYR A 73 -15.64 18.37 8.15
C TYR A 73 -16.34 19.56 7.47
N ALA A 74 -16.62 19.46 6.16
CA ALA A 74 -17.27 20.53 5.41
C ALA A 74 -18.69 20.81 5.88
N GLN A 75 -19.42 19.75 6.30
CA GLN A 75 -20.80 19.86 6.82
C GLN A 75 -20.85 20.13 8.32
N GLY A 76 -19.74 20.05 9.06
CA GLY A 76 -19.70 20.15 10.51
C GLY A 76 -20.49 19.03 11.21
N LYS A 77 -20.60 17.85 10.58
CA LYS A 77 -21.35 16.70 11.07
C LYS A 77 -20.44 15.52 11.37
N THR A 78 -20.85 14.68 12.32
CA THR A 78 -20.21 13.38 12.54
C THR A 78 -20.63 12.38 11.44
N LEU A 79 -19.89 11.27 11.29
CA LEU A 79 -20.22 10.25 10.30
C LEU A 79 -21.60 9.61 10.55
N VAL A 80 -21.98 9.40 11.79
CA VAL A 80 -23.34 8.94 12.18
C VAL A 80 -24.37 10.00 11.87
N GLY A 81 -24.06 11.28 12.11
CA GLY A 81 -24.98 12.40 11.86
C GLY A 81 -25.17 12.76 10.38
N MET A 82 -24.43 12.13 9.45
CA MET A 82 -24.56 12.36 8.01
C MET A 82 -25.69 11.55 7.35
N SER A 83 -26.18 10.48 8.00
CA SER A 83 -27.30 9.66 7.50
C SER A 83 -28.23 9.23 8.62
N ALA A 84 -29.53 9.02 8.30
CA ALA A 84 -30.55 8.70 9.28
C ALA A 84 -30.30 7.34 10.00
N ASN A 85 -29.69 6.37 9.32
CA ASN A 85 -29.50 4.99 9.82
C ASN A 85 -28.01 4.66 10.04
N ALA A 86 -27.15 5.65 10.29
CA ALA A 86 -25.71 5.47 10.44
C ALA A 86 -25.04 4.73 9.25
N GLU A 87 -25.66 4.75 8.06
CA GLU A 87 -25.17 4.06 6.86
C GLU A 87 -23.78 4.53 6.45
N VAL A 88 -23.49 5.83 6.58
CA VAL A 88 -22.19 6.41 6.28
C VAL A 88 -21.13 5.87 7.22
N CYS A 89 -21.43 5.69 8.50
CA CYS A 89 -20.53 5.08 9.47
C CYS A 89 -20.27 3.61 9.15
N SER A 90 -21.32 2.85 8.83
CA SER A 90 -21.20 1.44 8.41
C SER A 90 -20.40 1.28 7.12
N TYR A 91 -20.64 2.13 6.12
CA TYR A 91 -19.85 2.19 4.89
C TYR A 91 -18.38 2.46 5.17
N PHE A 92 -18.09 3.46 6.01
CA PHE A 92 -16.73 3.82 6.38
C PHE A 92 -16.03 2.67 7.13
N GLY A 93 -16.70 2.11 8.14
CA GLY A 93 -16.18 1.00 8.94
C GLY A 93 -15.92 -0.25 8.12
N PHE A 94 -16.85 -0.62 7.22
CA PHE A 94 -16.67 -1.71 6.26
C PHE A 94 -15.43 -1.50 5.38
N ASN A 95 -15.33 -0.33 4.73
CA ASN A 95 -14.19 -0.04 3.85
C ASN A 95 -12.86 -0.05 4.62
N MET A 96 -12.81 0.57 5.80
CA MET A 96 -11.60 0.58 6.62
C MET A 96 -11.15 -0.81 7.03
N THR A 97 -12.09 -1.68 7.45
CA THR A 97 -11.80 -3.06 7.84
C THR A 97 -11.37 -3.89 6.63
N PHE A 98 -12.11 -3.81 5.53
CA PHE A 98 -11.80 -4.54 4.29
C PHE A 98 -10.44 -4.19 3.72
N LEU A 99 -10.17 -2.89 3.59
CA LEU A 99 -8.92 -2.41 2.98
C LEU A 99 -7.71 -2.72 3.88
N SER A 100 -7.84 -2.53 5.20
CA SER A 100 -6.74 -2.87 6.12
C SER A 100 -6.43 -4.37 6.12
N LEU A 101 -7.44 -5.25 6.19
CA LEU A 101 -7.23 -6.70 6.12
C LEU A 101 -6.62 -7.12 4.79
N SER A 102 -7.12 -6.58 3.67
CA SER A 102 -6.61 -6.89 2.33
C SER A 102 -5.15 -6.47 2.17
N THR A 103 -4.81 -5.24 2.58
CA THR A 103 -3.43 -4.73 2.54
C THR A 103 -2.50 -5.59 3.39
N LEU A 104 -2.88 -5.93 4.64
CA LEU A 104 -2.08 -6.78 5.52
C LEU A 104 -1.86 -8.18 4.94
N ALA A 105 -2.92 -8.80 4.39
CA ALA A 105 -2.83 -10.11 3.76
C ALA A 105 -1.94 -10.12 2.51
N ILE A 106 -2.05 -9.09 1.65
CA ILE A 106 -1.20 -8.95 0.46
C ILE A 106 0.27 -8.79 0.87
N LEU A 107 0.58 -7.98 1.89
CA LEU A 107 1.94 -7.81 2.41
C LEU A 107 2.51 -9.12 2.98
N CYS A 108 1.70 -9.91 3.67
CA CYS A 108 2.10 -11.22 4.15
C CYS A 108 2.45 -12.15 2.98
N VAL A 109 1.62 -12.20 1.94
CA VAL A 109 1.89 -12.99 0.74
C VAL A 109 3.13 -12.48 0.00
N MET A 110 3.38 -11.18 -0.03
CA MET A 110 4.62 -10.61 -0.59
C MET A 110 5.85 -11.02 0.22
N ALA A 111 5.77 -11.06 1.54
CA ALA A 111 6.86 -11.53 2.39
C ALA A 111 7.14 -13.02 2.18
N LEU A 112 6.09 -13.85 2.08
CA LEU A 112 6.19 -15.27 1.75
C LEU A 112 6.79 -15.49 0.35
N GLU A 113 6.35 -14.72 -0.64
CA GLU A 113 6.89 -14.76 -2.02
C GLU A 113 8.39 -14.46 -2.02
N ARG A 114 8.83 -13.45 -1.30
CA ARG A 114 10.24 -13.11 -1.17
C ARG A 114 11.05 -14.22 -0.46
N TYR A 115 10.51 -14.77 0.61
CA TYR A 115 11.15 -15.88 1.31
C TYR A 115 11.32 -17.11 0.40
N LEU A 116 10.28 -17.48 -0.36
CA LEU A 116 10.34 -18.61 -1.28
C LEU A 116 11.27 -18.34 -2.47
N SER A 117 11.22 -17.15 -3.04
CA SER A 117 12.04 -16.76 -4.19
C SER A 117 13.54 -16.77 -3.88
N ILE A 118 13.94 -16.40 -2.65
CA ILE A 118 15.35 -16.30 -2.24
C ILE A 118 15.81 -17.58 -1.54
N GLY A 119 14.98 -18.14 -0.65
CA GLY A 119 15.34 -19.31 0.15
C GLY A 119 15.15 -20.65 -0.58
N HIS A 120 14.15 -20.73 -1.46
CA HIS A 120 13.78 -21.96 -2.15
C HIS A 120 13.54 -21.73 -3.66
N PRO A 121 14.54 -21.27 -4.44
CA PRO A 121 14.36 -20.85 -5.83
C PRO A 121 13.83 -21.96 -6.73
N TYR A 122 14.27 -23.19 -6.55
CA TYR A 122 13.81 -24.34 -7.33
C TYR A 122 12.31 -24.63 -7.14
N PHE A 123 11.84 -24.56 -5.89
CA PHE A 123 10.40 -24.69 -5.57
C PHE A 123 9.60 -23.55 -6.17
N TYR A 124 10.13 -22.32 -6.05
CA TYR A 124 9.51 -21.11 -6.57
C TYR A 124 9.28 -21.20 -8.08
N GLU A 125 10.31 -21.51 -8.85
CA GLU A 125 10.23 -21.63 -10.32
C GLU A 125 9.26 -22.70 -10.78
N ARG A 126 9.18 -23.82 -10.05
CA ARG A 126 8.33 -24.96 -10.42
C ARG A 126 6.85 -24.75 -10.13
N HIS A 127 6.50 -24.08 -9.02
CA HIS A 127 5.12 -24.05 -8.50
C HIS A 127 4.47 -22.66 -8.53
N LEU A 128 5.25 -21.58 -8.54
CA LEU A 128 4.73 -20.23 -8.40
C LEU A 128 4.73 -19.50 -9.75
N SER A 129 3.54 -19.19 -10.23
CA SER A 129 3.30 -18.48 -11.48
C SER A 129 2.48 -17.22 -11.24
N LYS A 130 2.41 -16.33 -12.23
CA LYS A 130 1.54 -15.13 -12.19
C LYS A 130 0.06 -15.49 -11.97
N ARG A 131 -0.39 -16.63 -12.53
CA ARG A 131 -1.79 -17.11 -12.33
C ARG A 131 -2.05 -17.38 -10.85
N CYS A 132 -1.09 -17.99 -10.15
CA CYS A 132 -1.16 -18.20 -8.71
C CYS A 132 -1.35 -16.86 -7.96
N GLY A 133 -0.62 -15.80 -8.36
CA GLY A 133 -0.78 -14.46 -7.79
C GLY A 133 -2.18 -13.88 -7.94
N TYR A 134 -2.77 -13.96 -9.13
CA TYR A 134 -4.14 -13.48 -9.36
C TYR A 134 -5.18 -14.27 -8.56
N ILE A 135 -5.03 -15.59 -8.50
CA ILE A 135 -5.93 -16.46 -7.70
C ILE A 135 -5.80 -16.11 -6.22
N THR A 136 -4.57 -15.97 -5.71
CA THR A 136 -4.33 -15.60 -4.31
C THR A 136 -4.95 -14.25 -3.95
N ILE A 137 -4.82 -13.22 -4.80
CA ILE A 137 -5.42 -11.90 -4.59
C ILE A 137 -6.95 -12.01 -4.57
N ALA A 138 -7.54 -12.75 -5.53
CA ALA A 138 -8.98 -12.95 -5.57
C ALA A 138 -9.50 -13.67 -4.31
N LEU A 139 -8.79 -14.68 -3.82
CA LEU A 139 -9.13 -15.37 -2.57
C LEU A 139 -9.02 -14.48 -1.35
N ILE A 140 -7.98 -13.63 -1.29
CA ILE A 140 -7.82 -12.63 -0.20
C ILE A 140 -9.02 -11.70 -0.18
N TYR A 141 -9.37 -11.09 -1.31
CA TYR A 141 -10.50 -10.15 -1.36
C TYR A 141 -11.82 -10.82 -1.02
N LEU A 142 -12.06 -12.03 -1.53
CA LEU A 142 -13.26 -12.81 -1.20
C LEU A 142 -13.35 -13.09 0.30
N ALA A 143 -12.27 -13.58 0.91
CA ALA A 143 -12.23 -13.84 2.35
C ALA A 143 -12.44 -12.58 3.18
N CYS A 144 -11.79 -11.46 2.80
CA CYS A 144 -11.98 -10.18 3.48
C CYS A 144 -13.41 -9.64 3.37
N VAL A 145 -14.06 -9.77 2.20
CA VAL A 145 -15.47 -9.38 2.01
C VAL A 145 -16.39 -10.21 2.90
N ILE A 146 -16.24 -11.54 2.90
CA ILE A 146 -17.03 -12.44 3.74
C ILE A 146 -16.88 -12.06 5.21
N PHE A 147 -15.65 -11.80 5.65
CA PHE A 147 -15.39 -11.35 7.01
C PHE A 147 -16.08 -10.02 7.32
N CYS A 148 -15.95 -9.02 6.45
CA CYS A 148 -16.51 -7.68 6.68
C CYS A 148 -18.04 -7.60 6.58
N ILE A 149 -18.70 -8.61 6.01
CA ILE A 149 -20.17 -8.70 6.00
C ILE A 149 -20.72 -9.20 7.35
N ALA A 150 -19.93 -9.91 8.15
CA ALA A 150 -20.38 -10.51 9.41
C ALA A 150 -21.05 -9.52 10.40
N PRO A 151 -20.60 -8.26 10.55
CA PRO A 151 -21.29 -7.28 11.37
C PRO A 151 -22.73 -7.00 10.91
N PHE A 152 -23.01 -6.99 9.62
CA PHE A 152 -24.37 -6.81 9.09
C PHE A 152 -25.28 -8.01 9.34
N LEU A 153 -24.70 -9.16 9.70
CA LEU A 153 -25.39 -10.40 10.07
C LEU A 153 -25.55 -10.56 11.59
N GLY A 154 -25.16 -9.53 12.37
CA GLY A 154 -25.26 -9.54 13.84
C GLY A 154 -24.08 -10.18 14.57
N PHE A 155 -22.92 -10.30 13.90
CA PHE A 155 -21.65 -10.74 14.52
C PHE A 155 -20.74 -9.55 14.80
N GLY A 156 -21.17 -8.60 15.61
CA GLY A 156 -20.48 -7.35 15.90
C GLY A 156 -21.14 -6.16 15.23
N GLU A 157 -20.56 -4.96 15.42
CA GLU A 157 -21.11 -3.71 14.92
C GLU A 157 -20.00 -2.78 14.46
N TYR A 158 -20.34 -1.90 13.51
CA TYR A 158 -19.51 -0.75 13.16
C TYR A 158 -19.94 0.45 13.98
N VAL A 159 -19.04 0.95 14.82
CA VAL A 159 -19.31 2.06 15.75
C VAL A 159 -18.44 3.27 15.44
N GLN A 160 -18.96 4.44 15.82
CA GLN A 160 -18.23 5.69 15.68
C GLN A 160 -17.30 5.93 16.87
N TYR A 161 -16.06 6.32 16.59
CA TYR A 161 -15.06 6.71 17.57
C TYR A 161 -14.97 8.23 17.69
N CYS A 162 -14.77 8.75 18.93
CA CYS A 162 -14.53 10.18 19.12
C CYS A 162 -13.31 10.67 18.35
N PRO A 163 -13.36 11.85 17.68
CA PRO A 163 -14.35 12.93 17.74
C PRO A 163 -15.49 12.83 16.71
N GLY A 164 -15.77 11.66 16.12
CA GLY A 164 -16.91 11.49 15.24
C GLY A 164 -16.61 11.44 13.75
N THR A 165 -15.34 11.49 13.38
CA THR A 165 -14.85 11.37 11.97
C THR A 165 -14.29 10.02 11.64
N TRP A 166 -14.50 9.02 12.49
CA TRP A 166 -13.95 7.67 12.36
C TRP A 166 -14.95 6.62 12.77
N CYS A 167 -15.16 5.60 11.96
CA CYS A 167 -15.96 4.42 12.28
C CYS A 167 -15.12 3.15 12.05
N PHE A 168 -15.31 2.18 12.95
CA PHE A 168 -14.61 0.91 12.88
C PHE A 168 -15.39 -0.15 13.67
N LEU A 169 -14.89 -1.40 13.67
CA LEU A 169 -15.44 -2.47 14.50
C LEU A 169 -15.46 -2.07 15.97
N ASP A 170 -16.53 -2.38 16.67
CA ASP A 170 -16.62 -2.16 18.12
C ASP A 170 -15.63 -3.07 18.86
N MET A 171 -14.64 -2.45 19.51
CA MET A 171 -13.62 -3.17 20.30
C MET A 171 -14.07 -3.40 21.76
N SER A 172 -15.20 -2.81 22.18
CA SER A 172 -15.68 -2.84 23.56
C SER A 172 -17.04 -3.54 23.70
N HIS A 173 -17.39 -4.40 22.72
CA HIS A 173 -18.71 -5.00 22.63
C HIS A 173 -19.07 -5.80 23.90
N ALA A 174 -20.28 -5.56 24.43
CA ALA A 174 -20.76 -6.23 25.65
C ALA A 174 -21.23 -7.67 25.39
N GLU A 175 -21.70 -7.97 24.16
CA GLU A 175 -22.19 -9.29 23.81
C GLU A 175 -21.03 -10.26 23.45
N VAL A 176 -21.17 -11.51 23.90
CA VAL A 176 -20.18 -12.57 23.64
C VAL A 176 -19.89 -12.76 22.16
N LYS A 177 -20.89 -12.67 21.28
CA LYS A 177 -20.72 -12.80 19.83
C LYS A 177 -19.77 -11.73 19.26
N GLY A 178 -19.95 -10.47 19.68
CA GLY A 178 -19.09 -9.36 19.28
C GLY A 178 -17.67 -9.52 19.81
N GLN A 179 -17.51 -9.96 21.07
CA GLN A 179 -16.20 -10.24 21.68
C GLN A 179 -15.44 -11.34 20.93
N VAL A 180 -16.12 -12.42 20.56
CA VAL A 180 -15.52 -13.51 19.76
C VAL A 180 -15.10 -13.01 18.39
N TYR A 181 -15.93 -12.21 17.71
CA TYR A 181 -15.63 -11.67 16.40
C TYR A 181 -14.43 -10.73 16.40
N ILE A 182 -14.37 -9.77 17.34
CA ILE A 182 -13.24 -8.85 17.45
C ILE A 182 -11.96 -9.55 17.90
N GLY A 183 -12.08 -10.56 18.77
CA GLY A 183 -10.96 -11.42 19.17
C GLY A 183 -10.40 -12.22 17.99
N PHE A 184 -11.28 -12.75 17.12
CA PHE A 184 -10.88 -13.41 15.88
C PHE A 184 -10.16 -12.45 14.92
N TYR A 185 -10.68 -11.23 14.76
CA TYR A 185 -10.04 -10.17 13.98
C TYR A 185 -8.62 -9.86 14.49
N ALA A 186 -8.46 -9.63 15.78
CA ALA A 186 -7.15 -9.32 16.37
C ALA A 186 -6.17 -10.50 16.26
N SER A 187 -6.65 -11.73 16.49
CA SER A 187 -5.83 -12.94 16.35
C SER A 187 -5.37 -13.17 14.91
N PHE A 188 -6.26 -12.94 13.93
CA PHE A 188 -5.92 -13.00 12.51
C PHE A 188 -4.82 -12.00 12.15
N ILE A 189 -4.97 -10.73 12.56
CA ILE A 189 -3.95 -9.69 12.33
C ILE A 189 -2.63 -10.08 13.00
N LEU A 190 -2.65 -10.59 14.23
CA LEU A 190 -1.46 -11.02 14.95
C LEU A 190 -0.71 -12.14 14.20
N ILE A 191 -1.44 -13.15 13.71
CA ILE A 191 -0.87 -14.26 12.93
C ILE A 191 -0.25 -13.75 11.63
N VAL A 192 -0.98 -12.93 10.87
CA VAL A 192 -0.51 -12.34 9.61
C VAL A 192 0.73 -11.47 9.83
N THR A 193 0.71 -10.63 10.86
CA THR A 193 1.84 -9.76 11.22
C THR A 193 3.05 -10.58 11.64
N SER A 194 2.87 -11.57 12.51
CA SER A 194 3.97 -12.44 12.97
C SER A 194 4.59 -13.21 11.80
N THR A 195 3.77 -13.76 10.91
CA THR A 195 4.23 -14.46 9.69
C THR A 195 5.04 -13.52 8.80
N THR A 196 4.56 -12.29 8.56
CA THR A 196 5.26 -11.28 7.78
C THR A 196 6.63 -10.95 8.36
N VAL A 197 6.70 -10.74 9.68
CA VAL A 197 7.94 -10.43 10.40
C VAL A 197 8.93 -11.59 10.31
N VAL A 198 8.48 -12.82 10.57
CA VAL A 198 9.33 -14.02 10.49
C VAL A 198 9.89 -14.21 9.09
N CYS A 199 9.05 -14.10 8.06
CA CYS A 199 9.50 -14.20 6.66
C CYS A 199 10.52 -13.11 6.30
N ASN A 200 10.28 -11.86 6.70
CA ASN A 200 11.19 -10.76 6.41
C ASN A 200 12.53 -10.91 7.14
N ILE A 201 12.53 -11.35 8.40
CA ILE A 201 13.76 -11.68 9.16
C ILE A 201 14.51 -12.83 8.47
N ALA A 202 13.82 -13.89 8.07
CA ALA A 202 14.44 -15.01 7.36
C ALA A 202 15.09 -14.56 6.04
N VAL A 203 14.41 -13.71 5.25
CA VAL A 203 14.98 -13.12 4.03
C VAL A 203 16.22 -12.27 4.33
N LEU A 204 16.18 -11.43 5.35
CA LEU A 204 17.34 -10.62 5.77
C LEU A 204 18.53 -11.52 6.15
N LEU A 205 18.29 -12.58 6.92
CA LEU A 205 19.35 -13.54 7.32
C LEU A 205 19.93 -14.28 6.10
N LEU A 206 19.08 -14.73 5.17
CA LEU A 206 19.52 -15.37 3.92
C LEU A 206 20.38 -14.44 3.07
N LEU A 207 19.98 -13.19 2.90
CA LEU A 207 20.75 -12.20 2.16
C LEU A 207 22.09 -11.89 2.83
N VAL A 208 22.12 -11.73 4.15
CA VAL A 208 23.37 -11.55 4.91
C VAL A 208 24.30 -12.77 4.77
N MET A 209 23.76 -13.99 4.83
CA MET A 209 24.57 -15.21 4.64
C MET A 209 25.14 -15.29 3.22
N MET A 210 24.34 -14.98 2.19
CA MET A 210 24.82 -14.92 0.80
C MET A 210 25.91 -13.86 0.64
N TYR A 211 25.70 -12.68 1.20
CA TYR A 211 26.69 -11.61 1.20
C TYR A 211 28.02 -12.05 1.84
N ARG A 212 27.99 -12.63 3.06
CA ARG A 212 29.21 -13.13 3.76
C ARG A 212 29.96 -14.16 2.94
N ARG A 213 29.26 -15.11 2.29
CA ARG A 213 29.87 -16.13 1.42
C ARG A 213 30.58 -15.50 0.23
N ARG A 214 29.99 -14.47 -0.41
CA ARG A 214 30.60 -13.77 -1.57
C ARG A 214 31.81 -12.93 -1.18
N VAL A 215 31.76 -12.24 -0.05
CA VAL A 215 32.90 -11.47 0.49
C VAL A 215 34.09 -12.40 0.74
N SER A 216 33.85 -13.58 1.30
CA SER A 216 34.87 -14.59 1.53
C SER A 216 35.49 -15.13 0.24
N ALA A 217 34.77 -15.09 -0.87
CA ALA A 217 35.22 -15.58 -2.19
C ALA A 217 35.92 -14.50 -3.05
N HIS A 218 36.36 -13.34 -2.51
CA HIS A 218 37.07 -12.24 -3.20
C HIS A 218 36.38 -11.66 -4.46
N SER A 219 35.08 -11.90 -4.66
CA SER A 219 34.28 -11.37 -5.80
C SER A 219 33.48 -10.10 -5.48
N ALA A 220 34.00 -9.25 -4.59
CA ALA A 220 33.17 -8.37 -3.73
C ALA A 220 32.75 -7.00 -4.28
N SER A 221 33.24 -6.51 -5.43
CA SER A 221 33.16 -5.07 -5.69
C SER A 221 31.86 -4.55 -6.35
N ARG A 222 31.14 -5.31 -7.13
CA ARG A 222 29.94 -4.83 -7.88
C ARG A 222 28.61 -5.30 -7.30
N SER A 223 28.60 -6.42 -6.60
CA SER A 223 27.41 -7.07 -6.06
C SER A 223 26.92 -6.43 -4.75
N MET A 224 27.79 -5.73 -4.02
CA MET A 224 27.49 -5.19 -2.69
C MET A 224 26.38 -4.13 -2.68
N THR A 225 26.39 -3.24 -3.68
CA THR A 225 25.40 -2.16 -3.77
C THR A 225 24.01 -2.69 -4.10
N GLU A 226 23.92 -3.72 -4.96
CA GLU A 226 22.64 -4.32 -5.35
C GLU A 226 21.97 -5.10 -4.20
N GLU A 227 22.73 -5.80 -3.39
CA GLU A 227 22.20 -6.55 -2.23
C GLU A 227 21.73 -5.62 -1.11
N VAL A 228 22.47 -4.56 -0.81
CA VAL A 228 22.07 -3.52 0.17
C VAL A 228 20.82 -2.76 -0.33
N GLU A 229 20.70 -2.52 -1.63
CA GLU A 229 19.49 -1.92 -2.23
C GLU A 229 18.21 -2.76 -1.97
N HIS A 230 18.34 -4.05 -1.71
CA HIS A 230 17.19 -4.91 -1.35
C HIS A 230 16.96 -5.05 0.16
N LEU A 231 18.04 -4.99 0.96
CA LEU A 231 17.96 -5.16 2.42
C LEU A 231 17.27 -3.97 3.10
N LEU A 232 17.68 -2.76 2.75
CA LEU A 232 17.19 -1.54 3.40
C LEU A 232 15.68 -1.34 3.24
N PRO A 233 15.08 -1.45 2.04
CA PRO A 233 13.63 -1.35 1.87
C PRO A 233 12.88 -2.41 2.68
N LEU A 234 13.37 -3.65 2.68
CA LEU A 234 12.71 -4.74 3.39
C LEU A 234 12.74 -4.53 4.90
N ALA A 235 13.87 -4.14 5.47
CA ALA A 235 13.98 -3.81 6.88
C ALA A 235 13.06 -2.65 7.27
N THR A 236 13.04 -1.57 6.47
CA THR A 236 12.19 -0.40 6.73
C THR A 236 10.71 -0.74 6.65
N ILE A 237 10.27 -1.48 5.62
CA ILE A 237 8.88 -1.92 5.50
C ILE A 237 8.47 -2.76 6.70
N THR A 238 9.35 -3.66 7.19
CA THR A 238 9.08 -4.50 8.36
C THR A 238 8.89 -3.65 9.61
N VAL A 239 9.77 -2.68 9.86
CA VAL A 239 9.66 -1.79 11.03
C VAL A 239 8.39 -0.95 10.97
N VAL A 240 8.10 -0.33 9.83
CA VAL A 240 6.87 0.47 9.63
C VAL A 240 5.64 -0.40 9.84
N PHE A 241 5.64 -1.63 9.31
CA PHE A 241 4.55 -2.58 9.47
C PHE A 241 4.27 -2.90 10.94
N ILE A 242 5.30 -3.24 11.72
CA ILE A 242 5.18 -3.52 13.16
C ILE A 242 4.65 -2.29 13.91
N CYS A 243 5.25 -1.13 13.70
CA CYS A 243 4.87 0.11 14.38
C CYS A 243 3.42 0.52 14.10
N CYS A 244 2.92 0.25 12.89
CA CYS A 244 1.56 0.62 12.51
C CYS A 244 0.50 -0.40 12.95
N THR A 245 0.86 -1.69 13.05
CA THR A 245 -0.13 -2.77 13.25
C THR A 245 -0.23 -3.20 14.72
N LEU A 246 0.91 -3.31 15.41
CA LEU A 246 0.95 -3.83 16.77
C LEU A 246 0.12 -3.03 17.78
N PRO A 247 0.08 -1.68 17.72
CA PRO A 247 -0.75 -0.89 18.65
C PRO A 247 -2.23 -1.26 18.59
N LEU A 248 -2.79 -1.53 17.41
CA LEU A 248 -4.19 -1.94 17.28
C LEU A 248 -4.44 -3.31 17.92
N VAL A 249 -3.58 -4.29 17.64
CA VAL A 249 -3.70 -5.64 18.21
C VAL A 249 -3.67 -5.58 19.74
N LEU A 250 -2.71 -4.82 20.31
CA LEU A 250 -2.59 -4.65 21.75
C LEU A 250 -3.86 -3.99 22.34
N ARG A 251 -4.41 -2.97 21.66
CA ARG A 251 -5.62 -2.29 22.12
C ARG A 251 -6.83 -3.22 22.13
N VAL A 252 -7.03 -4.03 21.09
CA VAL A 252 -8.14 -5.00 21.06
C VAL A 252 -8.02 -5.99 22.22
N TYR A 253 -6.84 -6.56 22.49
CA TYR A 253 -6.67 -7.49 23.59
C TYR A 253 -6.86 -6.82 24.96
N VAL A 254 -6.37 -5.60 25.15
CA VAL A 254 -6.61 -4.82 26.39
C VAL A 254 -8.11 -4.56 26.61
N ASN A 255 -8.84 -4.21 25.55
CA ASN A 255 -10.28 -3.98 25.64
C ASN A 255 -11.05 -5.28 25.93
N LEU A 256 -10.62 -6.43 25.38
CA LEU A 256 -11.20 -7.75 25.66
C LEU A 256 -10.94 -8.24 27.11
N THR A 257 -9.87 -7.81 27.76
CA THR A 257 -9.57 -8.19 29.15
C THR A 257 -10.33 -7.39 30.19
N GLY A 258 -11.25 -6.50 29.80
CA GLY A 258 -12.17 -5.83 30.71
C GLY A 258 -11.57 -4.65 31.47
N SER A 259 -10.46 -4.10 31.03
CA SER A 259 -9.92 -2.83 31.54
C SER A 259 -10.83 -1.67 31.10
N HIS A 260 -11.94 -1.48 31.82
CA HIS A 260 -13.03 -0.53 31.52
C HIS A 260 -12.68 0.96 31.65
N GLU A 261 -11.45 1.33 31.52
CA GLU A 261 -11.11 2.73 31.30
C GLU A 261 -11.35 3.03 29.81
N GLU A 262 -12.48 3.66 29.51
CA GLU A 262 -12.86 4.14 28.17
C GLU A 262 -11.76 5.06 27.59
N ARG A 263 -10.76 4.47 26.96
CA ARG A 263 -9.66 5.19 26.33
C ARG A 263 -9.89 5.33 24.82
N HIS A 264 -11.06 5.81 24.42
CA HIS A 264 -11.41 6.08 23.02
C HIS A 264 -10.30 6.81 22.26
N ALA A 265 -9.57 7.72 22.92
CA ALA A 265 -8.44 8.43 22.33
C ALA A 265 -7.25 7.51 22.01
N ALA A 266 -7.02 6.44 22.78
CA ALA A 266 -5.96 5.47 22.50
C ALA A 266 -6.35 4.53 21.38
N ASP A 267 -7.62 4.10 21.31
CA ASP A 267 -8.15 3.28 20.23
C ASP A 267 -8.10 4.02 18.90
N LEU A 268 -8.53 5.29 18.89
CA LEU A 268 -8.44 6.13 17.69
C LEU A 268 -6.99 6.32 17.22
N ARG A 269 -6.03 6.48 18.16
CA ARG A 269 -4.60 6.57 17.78
C ARG A 269 -4.12 5.29 17.11
N ALA A 270 -4.49 4.13 17.65
CA ALA A 270 -4.13 2.83 17.08
C ALA A 270 -4.74 2.63 15.69
N LEU A 271 -6.02 3.00 15.49
CA LEU A 271 -6.69 2.96 14.20
C LEU A 271 -6.06 3.91 13.17
N ARG A 272 -5.69 5.12 13.58
CA ARG A 272 -4.97 6.06 12.71
C ARG A 272 -3.60 5.54 12.30
N LEU A 273 -2.84 4.93 13.23
CA LEU A 273 -1.56 4.31 12.91
C LEU A 273 -1.71 3.20 11.87
N LEU A 274 -2.73 2.35 12.00
CA LEU A 274 -3.04 1.34 10.99
C LEU A 274 -3.29 1.96 9.61
N SER A 275 -4.00 3.09 9.54
CA SER A 275 -4.28 3.78 8.28
C SER A 275 -3.06 4.47 7.68
N PHE A 276 -2.13 4.94 8.50
CA PHE A 276 -0.86 5.51 8.03
C PHE A 276 -0.04 4.53 7.20
N HIS A 277 -0.16 3.24 7.48
CA HIS A 277 0.53 2.20 6.75
C HIS A 277 0.29 2.28 5.23
N SER A 278 -0.96 2.39 4.80
CA SER A 278 -1.34 2.51 3.37
C SER A 278 -0.80 3.78 2.70
N ILE A 279 -0.60 4.85 3.48
CA ILE A 279 -0.01 6.08 2.99
C ILE A 279 1.51 5.95 2.86
N LEU A 280 2.15 5.27 3.83
CA LEU A 280 3.62 5.14 3.87
C LEU A 280 4.15 4.12 2.85
N ASN A 281 3.41 3.06 2.56
CA ASN A 281 3.81 1.99 1.64
C ASN A 281 4.40 2.50 0.31
N PRO A 282 3.70 3.35 -0.48
CA PRO A 282 4.22 3.81 -1.75
C PRO A 282 5.48 4.66 -1.61
N TRP A 283 5.58 5.47 -0.55
CA TRP A 283 6.74 6.33 -0.31
C TRP A 283 7.98 5.51 0.05
N VAL A 284 7.83 4.51 0.93
CA VAL A 284 8.92 3.57 1.25
C VAL A 284 9.37 2.84 -0.02
N PHE A 285 8.42 2.39 -0.85
CA PHE A 285 8.69 1.72 -2.11
C PHE A 285 9.46 2.60 -3.11
N ILE A 286 9.13 3.91 -3.19
CA ILE A 286 9.76 4.86 -4.10
C ILE A 286 11.14 5.28 -3.59
N ILE A 287 11.21 5.73 -2.32
CA ILE A 287 12.40 6.39 -1.76
C ILE A 287 13.55 5.39 -1.60
N LEU A 288 13.26 4.18 -1.14
CA LEU A 288 14.28 3.17 -0.86
C LEU A 288 14.72 2.36 -2.08
N ARG A 289 14.25 2.70 -3.28
CA ARG A 289 14.72 2.11 -4.54
C ARG A 289 15.39 3.14 -5.43
N PRO A 290 16.71 3.36 -5.29
CA PRO A 290 17.46 4.36 -6.06
C PRO A 290 17.34 4.18 -7.58
N SER A 291 17.18 2.94 -8.04
CA SER A 291 16.93 2.63 -9.45
C SER A 291 15.63 3.24 -9.97
N LEU A 292 14.58 3.29 -9.16
CA LEU A 292 13.31 3.93 -9.51
C LEU A 292 13.43 5.45 -9.51
N LEU A 293 14.13 6.03 -8.52
CA LEU A 293 14.40 7.47 -8.45
C LEU A 293 15.21 7.95 -9.67
N LYS A 294 16.23 7.19 -10.10
CA LYS A 294 17.00 7.50 -11.33
C LYS A 294 16.13 7.49 -12.59
N ILE A 295 15.15 6.58 -12.67
CA ILE A 295 14.19 6.54 -13.79
C ILE A 295 13.29 7.76 -13.78
N LEU A 296 12.77 8.12 -12.60
CA LEU A 296 11.93 9.31 -12.43
C LEU A 296 12.67 10.58 -12.79
N TRP A 297 13.90 10.76 -12.26
CA TRP A 297 14.77 11.89 -12.56
C TRP A 297 15.06 12.03 -14.05
N ARG A 298 15.40 10.95 -14.74
CA ARG A 298 15.64 10.96 -16.19
C ARG A 298 14.40 11.31 -17.00
N LYS A 299 13.20 10.95 -16.55
CA LYS A 299 11.94 11.34 -17.22
C LYS A 299 11.58 12.80 -17.01
N LEU A 300 11.80 13.32 -15.80
CA LEU A 300 11.53 14.72 -15.46
C LEU A 300 12.53 15.69 -16.10
N HIS A 301 13.79 15.25 -16.31
CA HIS A 301 14.88 16.05 -16.84
C HIS A 301 15.24 15.71 -18.29
N LYS A 302 14.38 15.00 -19.05
CA LYS A 302 14.56 14.93 -20.50
C LYS A 302 14.21 16.30 -21.07
N PRO A 303 15.20 17.07 -21.61
CA PRO A 303 14.87 18.27 -22.37
C PRO A 303 14.05 17.85 -23.59
N GLN A 304 13.12 18.68 -23.95
CA GLN A 304 12.21 18.51 -25.10
C GLN A 304 12.99 18.82 -26.41
N GLU A 305 13.99 17.97 -26.71
CA GLU A 305 14.95 18.20 -27.82
C GLU A 305 14.58 17.48 -29.11
N SER A 306 13.43 16.83 -29.21
CA SER A 306 13.12 15.98 -30.37
C SER A 306 12.24 16.61 -31.45
N THR A 307 11.84 17.90 -31.35
CA THR A 307 10.99 18.53 -32.37
C THR A 307 11.79 19.47 -33.31
N LEU A 308 13.00 19.87 -32.93
CA LEU A 308 13.79 20.81 -33.73
C LEU A 308 14.73 20.15 -34.75
N MET A 309 15.07 18.87 -34.56
CA MET A 309 15.95 18.16 -35.52
C MET A 309 15.24 17.55 -36.72
N ARG A 310 13.91 17.36 -36.63
CA ARG A 310 13.15 16.83 -37.77
C ARG A 310 12.86 17.89 -38.85
N GLY A 311 12.99 19.18 -38.48
CA GLY A 311 12.84 20.31 -39.42
C GLY A 311 14.12 20.64 -40.21
N LYS A 312 15.31 20.28 -39.71
CA LYS A 312 16.57 20.58 -40.40
C LYS A 312 16.98 19.53 -41.44
N THR A 313 16.54 18.29 -41.32
CA THR A 313 16.82 17.23 -42.30
C THR A 313 15.92 17.30 -43.52
N LEU A 314 14.75 17.92 -43.47
CA LEU A 314 13.89 18.13 -44.65
C LEU A 314 14.36 19.30 -45.53
N ASN A 315 14.98 20.33 -44.97
CA ASN A 315 15.50 21.47 -45.75
C ASN A 315 16.86 21.22 -46.39
N SER A 316 17.59 20.20 -45.94
CA SER A 316 18.89 19.81 -46.56
C SER A 316 18.74 18.87 -47.79
N ALA A 317 17.58 18.18 -47.88
CA ALA A 317 17.31 17.27 -49.01
C ALA A 317 16.71 17.98 -50.22
N GLN A 318 16.21 19.24 -50.12
CA GLN A 318 15.66 20.02 -51.22
C GLN A 318 16.69 20.88 -51.94
N ASN A 319 17.90 21.07 -51.38
CA ASN A 319 18.96 21.88 -52.02
C ASN A 319 20.01 21.11 -52.77
N SER A 320 19.90 19.78 -52.89
CA SER A 320 20.87 18.95 -53.65
C SER A 320 20.39 18.39 -54.98
N THR A 321 19.21 18.82 -55.49
CA THR A 321 18.66 18.35 -56.75
C THR A 321 18.65 19.42 -57.87
N GLY A 322 19.51 20.43 -57.75
CA GLY A 322 19.58 21.51 -58.75
C GLY A 322 21.01 21.87 -59.19
N CYS A 323 21.78 20.92 -59.75
CA CYS A 323 22.94 21.25 -60.55
C CYS A 323 23.55 19.96 -61.13
N HIS A 324 23.10 19.52 -62.29
CA HIS A 324 23.92 18.84 -63.29
C HIS A 324 23.08 18.56 -64.52
N LEU A 325 23.02 19.56 -65.40
CA LEU A 325 22.73 19.40 -66.84
C LEU A 325 23.41 20.57 -67.54
N GLN A 326 24.64 20.38 -68.01
CA GLN A 326 25.10 21.03 -69.25
C GLN A 326 26.46 20.48 -69.71
N SER A 327 26.42 20.05 -70.92
CA SER A 327 27.53 19.99 -71.95
C SER A 327 28.61 18.99 -71.76
N ASN A 328 28.70 18.02 -72.69
CA ASN A 328 29.59 18.26 -73.84
C ASN A 328 29.32 17.23 -74.93
N THR A 329 28.88 17.77 -76.08
CA THR A 329 29.12 17.26 -77.44
C THR A 329 30.54 17.61 -77.87
N THR A 330 31.28 16.71 -78.44
CA THR A 330 32.14 16.82 -79.67
C THR A 330 33.28 15.83 -79.60
N ILE A 331 33.32 15.13 -80.66
CA ILE A 331 34.23 14.37 -81.52
C ILE A 331 34.42 12.89 -81.12
#